data_0777322532a94d0049a3bbe63f30fa37
#
_entry.id   0777322532a94d0049a3bbe63f30fa37
#
_cell.length_a   1.000
_cell.length_b   1.000
_cell.length_c   1.000
_cell.angle_alpha   90.00
_cell.angle_beta   90.00
_cell.angle_gamma   90.00
#
_symmetry.space_group_name_H-M   'P 1'
#
loop_
_entity.id
_entity.type
_entity.pdbx_description
1 polymer ?
#
loop_
_entity_poly.entity_id
_entity_poly.type
_entity_poly.pdbx_seq_one_letter_code
_entity_poly.pdbx_strand_id
1 'polypeptide(L)'
;MFHNWWEYARREYLPLLESRGGDTLTQYYDPLINHHQLTGLGGGLGAAFAVAPQKREAGRLLFEAAAEALGWTSLDPVQESSRELTTLEPSPRNTLIGLALAREYGNDSVYAKLKAHGEAHYEPTWNQETSEFTWGFGLNEPHPRGQLNGMMMASEAGSEGALWRLFNQPNLRKFNDPTVHSVDFPTVCLSQAWYDVERRRLVVSTDSGILGAFDQPTSFRVSNVDVQRCHVIADGQLSRDWRVVGDEVEINTTVGEHTFLITTH
;
A
#
# COMPACT_ATOMS: atom_id res chain seq x y z
N MET A 1 12.65 14.16 16.28
CA MET A 1 11.48 13.39 16.80
C MET A 1 11.61 11.91 16.49
N PHE A 2 11.77 11.48 15.23
CA PHE A 2 11.92 10.06 14.87
C PHE A 2 13.10 9.35 15.56
N HIS A 3 14.28 9.99 15.62
CA HIS A 3 15.45 9.41 16.28
C HIS A 3 15.18 9.06 17.76
N ASN A 4 14.59 9.96 18.53
CA ASN A 4 14.28 9.72 19.94
C ASN A 4 13.22 8.62 20.10
N TRP A 5 12.21 8.59 19.23
CA TRP A 5 11.24 7.50 19.20
C TRP A 5 11.91 6.17 18.86
N TRP A 6 12.81 6.15 17.90
CA TRP A 6 13.52 4.92 17.50
C TRP A 6 14.38 4.39 18.66
N GLU A 7 15.15 5.24 19.33
CA GLU A 7 15.98 4.80 20.48
C GLU A 7 15.12 4.22 21.61
N TYR A 8 13.97 4.82 21.87
CA TYR A 8 12.99 4.30 22.80
C TYR A 8 12.40 2.97 22.34
N ALA A 9 11.90 2.89 21.13
CA ALA A 9 11.28 1.69 20.57
C ALA A 9 12.28 0.51 20.55
N ARG A 10 13.52 0.75 20.15
CA ARG A 10 14.59 -0.24 20.14
C ARG A 10 14.84 -0.83 21.53
N ARG A 11 14.90 0.02 22.54
CA ARG A 11 15.18 -0.39 23.91
C ARG A 11 14.02 -1.14 24.56
N GLU A 12 12.81 -0.65 24.39
CA GLU A 12 11.65 -1.17 25.13
C GLU A 12 10.90 -2.28 24.36
N TYR A 13 10.87 -2.21 23.04
CA TYR A 13 10.07 -3.14 22.20
C TYR A 13 10.91 -4.17 21.46
N LEU A 14 12.17 -3.87 21.13
CA LEU A 14 13.00 -4.66 20.24
C LEU A 14 14.33 -5.11 20.92
N PRO A 15 14.28 -5.76 22.09
CA PRO A 15 15.51 -6.16 22.80
C PRO A 15 16.37 -7.14 21.99
N LEU A 16 15.80 -7.87 21.03
CA LEU A 16 16.54 -8.73 20.10
C LEU A 16 17.64 -7.95 19.37
N LEU A 17 17.40 -6.69 19.01
CA LEU A 17 18.36 -5.85 18.29
C LEU A 17 19.54 -5.40 19.15
N GLU A 18 19.44 -5.55 20.46
CA GLU A 18 20.51 -5.22 21.42
C GLU A 18 21.31 -6.44 21.90
N SER A 19 21.15 -7.57 21.21
CA SER A 19 21.83 -8.84 21.58
C SER A 19 21.51 -9.29 23.01
N ARG A 20 20.37 -8.93 23.55
CA ARG A 20 19.91 -9.35 24.87
C ARG A 20 19.39 -10.78 24.91
N GLY A 21 19.46 -11.48 23.75
CA GLY A 21 19.25 -12.92 23.69
C GLY A 21 17.86 -13.38 24.12
N GLY A 22 16.81 -12.66 23.71
CA GLY A 22 15.44 -13.07 24.00
C GLY A 22 14.78 -13.79 22.81
N ASP A 23 13.87 -14.68 23.11
CA ASP A 23 12.97 -15.37 22.17
C ASP A 23 11.61 -14.66 22.06
N THR A 24 11.48 -13.50 22.66
CA THR A 24 10.24 -12.71 22.74
C THR A 24 10.47 -11.25 22.40
N LEU A 25 9.37 -10.61 21.97
CA LEU A 25 9.28 -9.17 21.71
C LEU A 25 8.21 -8.56 22.59
N THR A 26 8.34 -7.27 22.91
CA THR A 26 7.28 -6.52 23.56
C THR A 26 6.21 -6.18 22.53
N GLN A 27 5.01 -6.70 22.71
CA GLN A 27 3.84 -6.35 21.92
C GLN A 27 3.22 -5.02 22.37
N TYR A 28 3.17 -4.81 23.66
CA TYR A 28 2.64 -3.62 24.30
C TYR A 28 3.47 -3.28 25.54
N TYR A 29 3.73 -2.01 25.75
CA TYR A 29 4.42 -1.50 26.94
C TYR A 29 3.59 -0.40 27.60
N ASP A 30 3.30 -0.59 28.89
CA ASP A 30 2.67 0.42 29.73
C ASP A 30 3.74 1.10 30.59
N PRO A 31 4.11 2.36 30.28
CA PRO A 31 5.14 3.08 31.00
C PRO A 31 4.72 3.50 32.41
N LEU A 32 3.41 3.55 32.72
CA LEU A 32 2.92 3.97 34.04
C LEU A 32 3.20 2.92 35.09
N ILE A 33 3.12 1.65 34.73
CA ILE A 33 3.34 0.51 35.62
C ILE A 33 4.57 -0.32 35.28
N ASN A 34 5.34 0.13 34.27
CA ASN A 34 6.52 -0.56 33.72
C ASN A 34 6.21 -2.02 33.35
N HIS A 35 5.08 -2.24 32.68
CA HIS A 35 4.62 -3.57 32.29
C HIS A 35 4.83 -3.82 30.81
N HIS A 36 5.49 -4.93 30.48
CA HIS A 36 5.67 -5.43 29.12
C HIS A 36 4.76 -6.64 28.88
N GLN A 37 3.83 -6.52 27.93
CA GLN A 37 3.13 -7.67 27.38
C GLN A 37 4.00 -8.25 26.27
N LEU A 38 4.43 -9.49 26.45
CA LEU A 38 5.37 -10.16 25.55
C LEU A 38 4.62 -10.97 24.49
N THR A 39 5.24 -11.10 23.33
CA THR A 39 4.85 -12.02 22.24
C THR A 39 6.08 -12.80 21.78
N GLY A 40 5.88 -13.99 21.20
CA GLY A 40 6.98 -14.74 20.57
C GLY A 40 7.53 -14.03 19.34
N LEU A 41 8.72 -14.42 18.90
CA LEU A 41 9.42 -13.82 17.75
C LEU A 41 8.58 -13.83 16.47
N GLY A 42 7.73 -14.85 16.26
CA GLY A 42 6.79 -14.91 15.13
C GLY A 42 5.84 -13.70 15.07
N GLY A 43 5.53 -13.07 16.22
CA GLY A 43 4.78 -11.81 16.29
C GLY A 43 5.56 -10.59 15.78
N GLY A 44 6.85 -10.71 15.51
CA GLY A 44 7.73 -9.65 15.05
C GLY A 44 7.50 -9.17 13.61
N LEU A 45 6.71 -9.87 12.80
CA LEU A 45 6.46 -9.52 11.39
C LEU A 45 5.90 -8.10 11.23
N GLY A 46 4.95 -7.72 12.08
CA GLY A 46 4.38 -6.36 12.06
C GLY A 46 5.42 -5.28 12.37
N ALA A 47 6.30 -5.54 13.36
CA ALA A 47 7.40 -4.64 13.70
C ALA A 47 8.43 -4.57 12.56
N ALA A 48 8.80 -5.70 11.96
CA ALA A 48 9.69 -5.76 10.81
C ALA A 48 9.17 -4.93 9.64
N PHE A 49 7.87 -5.04 9.34
CA PHE A 49 7.22 -4.25 8.30
C PHE A 49 7.24 -2.75 8.61
N ALA A 50 6.92 -2.38 9.85
CA ALA A 50 6.86 -0.97 10.27
C ALA A 50 8.23 -0.26 10.26
N VAL A 51 9.32 -0.99 10.57
CA VAL A 51 10.66 -0.40 10.61
C VAL A 51 11.43 -0.50 9.29
N ALA A 52 11.01 -1.39 8.37
CA ALA A 52 11.67 -1.61 7.08
C ALA A 52 11.97 -0.32 6.30
N PRO A 53 11.03 0.63 6.20
CA PRO A 53 11.27 1.86 5.43
C PRO A 53 12.39 2.73 5.98
N GLN A 54 12.61 2.71 7.32
CA GLN A 54 13.52 3.63 7.99
C GLN A 54 14.80 2.94 8.49
N LYS A 55 14.69 1.70 8.91
CA LYS A 55 15.76 0.92 9.54
C LYS A 55 15.81 -0.48 8.91
N ARG A 56 16.18 -0.54 7.63
CA ARG A 56 16.13 -1.76 6.81
C ARG A 56 16.82 -2.95 7.49
N GLU A 57 18.02 -2.75 8.04
CA GLU A 57 18.75 -3.83 8.72
C GLU A 57 18.04 -4.34 9.99
N ALA A 58 17.48 -3.44 10.79
CA ALA A 58 16.70 -3.82 11.95
C ALA A 58 15.44 -4.61 11.57
N GLY A 59 14.75 -4.15 10.52
CA GLY A 59 13.60 -4.86 9.98
C GLY A 59 13.97 -6.24 9.43
N ARG A 60 15.13 -6.38 8.77
CA ARG A 60 15.65 -7.66 8.26
C ARG A 60 15.89 -8.64 9.40
N LEU A 61 16.58 -8.22 10.46
CA LEU A 61 16.83 -9.08 11.64
C LEU A 61 15.52 -9.55 12.30
N LEU A 62 14.54 -8.66 12.43
CA LEU A 62 13.23 -9.03 12.97
C LEU A 62 12.49 -10.00 12.05
N PHE A 63 12.56 -9.81 10.76
CA PHE A 63 11.95 -10.73 9.79
C PHE A 63 12.60 -12.11 9.82
N GLU A 64 13.94 -12.17 9.82
CA GLU A 64 14.69 -13.44 9.87
C GLU A 64 14.36 -14.22 11.15
N ALA A 65 14.36 -13.55 12.30
CA ALA A 65 13.98 -14.16 13.57
C ALA A 65 12.51 -14.63 13.59
N ALA A 66 11.60 -13.85 13.02
CA ALA A 66 10.20 -14.25 12.91
C ALA A 66 10.02 -15.43 11.95
N ALA A 67 10.68 -15.42 10.81
CA ALA A 67 10.63 -16.50 9.82
C ALA A 67 11.18 -17.81 10.39
N GLU A 68 12.25 -17.75 11.16
CA GLU A 68 12.80 -18.91 11.87
C GLU A 68 11.82 -19.45 12.93
N ALA A 69 11.28 -18.57 13.78
CA ALA A 69 10.32 -18.94 14.83
C ALA A 69 9.03 -19.53 14.26
N LEU A 70 8.62 -19.10 13.06
CA LEU A 70 7.48 -19.63 12.33
C LEU A 70 7.80 -20.88 11.50
N GLY A 71 9.05 -21.35 11.52
CA GLY A 71 9.48 -22.53 10.78
C GLY A 71 9.65 -22.34 9.27
N TRP A 72 9.57 -21.11 8.76
CA TRP A 72 9.62 -20.83 7.32
C TRP A 72 11.00 -21.08 6.70
N THR A 73 12.05 -21.06 7.48
CA THR A 73 13.43 -21.27 7.02
C THR A 73 13.83 -22.72 6.92
N SER A 74 13.16 -23.62 7.67
CA SER A 74 13.54 -25.02 7.80
C SER A 74 12.90 -25.96 6.78
N LEU A 75 11.99 -25.46 5.96
CA LEU A 75 11.09 -26.27 5.15
C LEU A 75 11.52 -26.34 3.67
N ASP A 76 11.41 -27.54 3.04
CA ASP A 76 11.66 -27.70 1.61
C ASP A 76 10.45 -27.21 0.81
N PRO A 77 10.60 -26.24 -0.12
CA PRO A 77 9.49 -25.69 -0.90
C PRO A 77 8.70 -26.71 -1.72
N VAL A 78 9.36 -27.80 -2.12
CA VAL A 78 8.78 -28.81 -3.02
C VAL A 78 7.91 -29.83 -2.27
N GLN A 79 8.16 -30.05 -0.99
CA GLN A 79 7.43 -31.05 -0.20
C GLN A 79 6.20 -30.52 0.52
N GLU A 80 5.94 -29.23 0.47
CA GLU A 80 5.05 -28.56 1.42
C GLU A 80 3.85 -27.84 0.86
N SER A 81 3.51 -28.01 -0.38
CA SER A 81 2.20 -27.58 -0.91
C SER A 81 1.00 -28.23 -0.17
N SER A 82 1.25 -29.23 0.69
CA SER A 82 0.24 -29.95 1.47
C SER A 82 0.37 -29.82 2.97
N ARG A 83 1.34 -29.08 3.50
CA ARG A 83 1.58 -28.97 4.95
C ARG A 83 1.21 -27.57 5.47
N GLU A 84 0.50 -27.53 6.58
CA GLU A 84 0.31 -26.28 7.32
C GLU A 84 1.67 -25.68 7.68
N LEU A 85 1.96 -24.48 7.12
CA LEU A 85 3.25 -23.79 7.29
C LEU A 85 3.48 -23.24 8.67
N THR A 86 2.53 -23.35 9.58
CA THR A 86 2.68 -22.80 10.91
C THR A 86 2.06 -23.73 11.94
N THR A 87 2.78 -23.94 13.01
CA THR A 87 2.25 -24.46 14.26
C THR A 87 1.43 -23.42 15.02
N LEU A 88 1.47 -22.19 14.58
CA LEU A 88 0.69 -21.04 15.01
C LEU A 88 -0.33 -20.79 13.92
N GLU A 89 -1.59 -20.62 14.27
CA GLU A 89 -2.73 -20.44 13.36
C GLU A 89 -2.35 -19.76 12.05
N PRO A 90 -2.62 -20.39 10.90
CA PRO A 90 -2.29 -19.83 9.59
C PRO A 90 -3.15 -18.59 9.33
N SER A 91 -2.77 -17.47 9.90
CA SER A 91 -3.40 -16.20 9.57
C SER A 91 -2.94 -15.77 8.19
N PRO A 92 -3.84 -15.66 7.19
CA PRO A 92 -3.50 -15.13 5.88
C PRO A 92 -2.73 -13.81 5.98
N ARG A 93 -3.07 -12.97 6.94
CA ARG A 93 -2.37 -11.70 7.20
C ARG A 93 -0.88 -11.89 7.47
N ASN A 94 -0.51 -12.84 8.31
CA ASN A 94 0.90 -13.10 8.61
C ASN A 94 1.66 -13.63 7.39
N THR A 95 1.04 -14.53 6.63
CA THR A 95 1.59 -15.04 5.37
C THR A 95 1.83 -13.90 4.38
N LEU A 96 0.87 -12.99 4.22
CA LEU A 96 0.98 -11.87 3.28
C LEU A 96 2.01 -10.82 3.71
N ILE A 97 2.12 -10.53 5.01
CA ILE A 97 3.21 -9.68 5.54
C ILE A 97 4.55 -10.37 5.31
N GLY A 98 4.61 -11.69 5.55
CA GLY A 98 5.80 -12.49 5.28
C GLY A 98 6.24 -12.45 3.83
N LEU A 99 5.30 -12.59 2.87
CA LEU A 99 5.57 -12.46 1.43
C LEU A 99 6.15 -11.10 1.08
N ALA A 100 5.53 -10.01 1.58
CA ALA A 100 6.00 -8.65 1.33
C ALA A 100 7.41 -8.42 1.88
N LEU A 101 7.69 -8.91 3.09
CA LEU A 101 9.00 -8.79 3.72
C LEU A 101 10.05 -9.70 3.06
N ALA A 102 9.68 -10.91 2.65
CA ALA A 102 10.58 -11.78 1.91
C ALA A 102 11.03 -11.13 0.59
N ARG A 103 10.12 -10.45 -0.12
CA ARG A 103 10.48 -9.62 -1.29
C ARG A 103 11.38 -8.46 -0.91
N GLU A 104 11.02 -7.70 0.13
CA GLU A 104 11.80 -6.54 0.58
C GLU A 104 13.25 -6.89 0.89
N TYR A 105 13.49 -8.05 1.49
CA TYR A 105 14.82 -8.48 1.92
C TYR A 105 15.53 -9.45 0.96
N GLY A 106 14.92 -9.77 -0.19
CA GLY A 106 15.50 -10.66 -1.19
C GLY A 106 15.58 -12.13 -0.71
N ASN A 107 14.67 -12.56 0.16
CA ASN A 107 14.62 -13.95 0.65
C ASN A 107 13.71 -14.79 -0.25
N ASP A 108 14.23 -15.18 -1.42
CA ASP A 108 13.49 -15.94 -2.42
C ASP A 108 13.01 -17.31 -1.92
N SER A 109 13.75 -17.94 -1.02
CA SER A 109 13.36 -19.24 -0.44
C SER A 109 12.10 -19.12 0.40
N VAL A 110 12.05 -18.17 1.34
CA VAL A 110 10.85 -17.91 2.15
C VAL A 110 9.70 -17.43 1.27
N TYR A 111 9.98 -16.55 0.31
CA TYR A 111 8.96 -16.08 -0.63
C TYR A 111 8.30 -17.24 -1.38
N ALA A 112 9.10 -18.13 -1.97
CA ALA A 112 8.58 -19.26 -2.75
C ALA A 112 7.68 -20.18 -1.90
N LYS A 113 8.06 -20.45 -0.65
CA LYS A 113 7.27 -21.26 0.28
C LYS A 113 5.93 -20.63 0.61
N LEU A 114 5.95 -19.36 1.01
CA LEU A 114 4.73 -18.63 1.36
C LEU A 114 3.81 -18.44 0.15
N LYS A 115 4.39 -18.26 -1.03
CA LYS A 115 3.65 -18.18 -2.29
C LYS A 115 2.94 -19.51 -2.61
N ALA A 116 3.66 -20.62 -2.53
CA ALA A 116 3.09 -21.95 -2.75
C ALA A 116 1.96 -22.24 -1.75
N HIS A 117 2.13 -21.84 -0.49
CA HIS A 117 1.05 -21.94 0.50
C HIS A 117 -0.18 -21.12 0.09
N GLY A 118 0.00 -19.85 -0.32
CA GLY A 118 -1.10 -19.02 -0.79
C GLY A 118 -1.83 -19.62 -1.99
N GLU A 119 -1.08 -20.16 -2.96
CA GLU A 119 -1.65 -20.82 -4.14
C GLU A 119 -2.47 -22.06 -3.79
N ALA A 120 -2.06 -22.80 -2.75
CA ALA A 120 -2.76 -24.00 -2.31
C ALA A 120 -3.99 -23.72 -1.43
N HIS A 121 -4.00 -22.62 -0.66
CA HIS A 121 -4.99 -22.41 0.42
C HIS A 121 -5.85 -21.15 0.28
N TYR A 122 -5.47 -20.19 -0.57
CA TYR A 122 -6.18 -18.90 -0.66
C TYR A 122 -7.07 -18.78 -1.90
N GLU A 123 -7.42 -19.90 -2.52
CA GLU A 123 -8.41 -20.01 -3.61
C GLU A 123 -8.16 -18.99 -4.74
N PRO A 124 -6.98 -19.02 -5.40
CA PRO A 124 -6.73 -18.14 -6.53
C PRO A 124 -7.70 -18.42 -7.66
N THR A 125 -8.38 -17.37 -8.13
CA THR A 125 -9.45 -17.49 -9.13
C THR A 125 -9.25 -16.45 -10.22
N TRP A 126 -9.30 -16.91 -11.47
CA TRP A 126 -9.30 -16.07 -12.67
C TRP A 126 -10.71 -15.99 -13.25
N ASN A 127 -11.26 -14.79 -13.33
CA ASN A 127 -12.50 -14.53 -14.04
C ASN A 127 -12.19 -14.12 -15.47
N GLN A 128 -12.51 -14.98 -16.44
CA GLN A 128 -12.23 -14.73 -17.86
C GLN A 128 -13.11 -13.63 -18.47
N GLU A 129 -14.31 -13.42 -17.95
CA GLU A 129 -15.25 -12.44 -18.50
C GLU A 129 -14.82 -11.01 -18.14
N THR A 130 -14.37 -10.80 -16.89
CA THR A 130 -13.94 -9.48 -16.40
C THR A 130 -12.43 -9.28 -16.53
N SER A 131 -11.67 -10.32 -16.87
CA SER A 131 -10.20 -10.33 -16.84
C SER A 131 -9.62 -10.01 -15.46
N GLU A 132 -10.33 -10.41 -14.42
CA GLU A 132 -9.92 -10.18 -13.03
C GLU A 132 -9.33 -11.43 -12.41
N PHE A 133 -8.26 -11.25 -11.65
CA PHE A 133 -7.66 -12.26 -10.80
C PHE A 133 -7.89 -11.89 -9.34
N THR A 134 -8.42 -12.83 -8.56
CA THR A 134 -8.69 -12.62 -7.13
C THR A 134 -8.24 -13.82 -6.31
N TRP A 135 -7.96 -13.56 -5.04
CA TRP A 135 -7.74 -14.56 -4.00
C TRP A 135 -8.99 -14.65 -3.12
N GLY A 136 -9.58 -15.83 -2.99
CA GLY A 136 -10.84 -16.06 -2.29
C GLY A 136 -10.75 -15.92 -0.77
N PHE A 137 -9.67 -16.43 -0.17
CA PHE A 137 -9.37 -16.46 1.27
C PHE A 137 -10.39 -17.15 2.17
N GLY A 138 -11.41 -17.80 1.60
CA GLY A 138 -12.50 -18.40 2.36
C GLY A 138 -13.52 -17.39 2.92
N LEU A 139 -14.70 -17.88 3.23
CA LEU A 139 -15.81 -17.04 3.74
C LEU A 139 -15.69 -16.69 5.22
N ASN A 140 -14.98 -17.52 5.99
CA ASN A 140 -14.86 -17.37 7.45
C ASN A 140 -13.60 -16.61 7.88
N GLU A 141 -12.87 -16.05 6.92
CA GLU A 141 -11.67 -15.26 7.22
C GLU A 141 -12.08 -13.96 7.96
N PRO A 142 -11.48 -13.67 9.14
CA PRO A 142 -11.82 -12.47 9.92
C PRO A 142 -11.36 -11.18 9.28
N HIS A 143 -10.45 -11.24 8.31
CA HIS A 143 -9.96 -10.05 7.61
C HIS A 143 -10.74 -9.80 6.31
N PRO A 144 -11.01 -8.52 5.97
CA PRO A 144 -11.71 -8.20 4.72
C PRO A 144 -10.94 -8.69 3.49
N ARG A 145 -11.62 -9.39 2.57
CA ARG A 145 -11.01 -9.91 1.34
C ARG A 145 -10.33 -8.84 0.50
N GLY A 146 -10.90 -7.65 0.42
CA GLY A 146 -10.29 -6.53 -0.29
C GLY A 146 -8.93 -6.15 0.28
N GLN A 147 -8.80 -6.13 1.62
CA GLN A 147 -7.52 -5.89 2.28
C GLN A 147 -6.50 -6.98 1.97
N LEU A 148 -6.90 -8.25 2.04
CA LEU A 148 -6.01 -9.38 1.78
C LEU A 148 -5.57 -9.41 0.32
N ASN A 149 -6.49 -9.17 -0.64
CA ASN A 149 -6.13 -9.04 -2.05
C ASN A 149 -5.16 -7.88 -2.32
N GLY A 150 -5.37 -6.72 -1.67
CA GLY A 150 -4.45 -5.59 -1.75
C GLY A 150 -3.05 -5.92 -1.20
N MET A 151 -2.96 -6.64 -0.09
CA MET A 151 -1.68 -7.09 0.47
C MET A 151 -0.98 -8.11 -0.44
N MET A 152 -1.74 -9.04 -1.04
CA MET A 152 -1.20 -10.02 -1.98
C MET A 152 -0.66 -9.32 -3.24
N MET A 153 -1.43 -8.40 -3.82
CA MET A 153 -1.00 -7.61 -4.97
C MET A 153 0.27 -6.80 -4.67
N ALA A 154 0.36 -6.18 -3.49
CA ALA A 154 1.56 -5.46 -3.07
C ALA A 154 2.79 -6.38 -2.98
N SER A 155 2.61 -7.63 -2.54
CA SER A 155 3.67 -8.64 -2.47
C SER A 155 4.09 -9.10 -3.87
N GLU A 156 3.15 -9.30 -4.79
CA GLU A 156 3.42 -9.69 -6.18
C GLU A 156 4.13 -8.58 -6.97
N ALA A 157 3.69 -7.33 -6.81
CA ALA A 157 4.31 -6.16 -7.44
C ALA A 157 5.62 -5.75 -6.79
N GLY A 158 5.92 -6.27 -5.59
CA GLY A 158 7.10 -5.93 -4.80
C GLY A 158 8.40 -6.42 -5.42
N SER A 159 9.49 -5.79 -5.01
CA SER A 159 10.86 -6.20 -5.36
C SER A 159 11.78 -5.92 -4.18
N GLU A 160 12.99 -6.48 -4.19
CA GLU A 160 13.97 -6.23 -3.13
C GLU A 160 14.17 -4.73 -2.90
N GLY A 161 14.07 -4.30 -1.65
CA GLY A 161 14.23 -2.92 -1.23
C GLY A 161 13.11 -1.96 -1.70
N ALA A 162 11.96 -2.47 -2.16
CA ALA A 162 10.88 -1.63 -2.68
C ALA A 162 10.27 -0.71 -1.62
N LEU A 163 10.02 -1.23 -0.42
CA LEU A 163 9.51 -0.44 0.70
C LEU A 163 10.51 0.64 1.11
N TRP A 164 11.80 0.27 1.19
CA TRP A 164 12.84 1.23 1.51
C TRP A 164 12.93 2.34 0.45
N ARG A 165 12.91 1.99 -0.84
CA ARG A 165 12.97 2.99 -1.94
C ARG A 165 11.75 3.90 -1.93
N LEU A 166 10.56 3.36 -1.71
CA LEU A 166 9.33 4.14 -1.68
C LEU A 166 9.41 5.31 -0.68
N PHE A 167 10.04 5.09 0.48
CA PHE A 167 10.14 6.11 1.52
C PHE A 167 11.41 6.96 1.47
N ASN A 168 12.52 6.42 0.92
CA ASN A 168 13.82 7.09 0.94
C ASN A 168 14.28 7.61 -0.42
N GLN A 169 13.64 7.20 -1.51
CA GLN A 169 13.88 7.67 -2.86
C GLN A 169 12.57 8.19 -3.49
N PRO A 170 12.00 9.27 -2.94
CA PRO A 170 10.75 9.81 -3.46
C PRO A 170 10.93 10.23 -4.93
N ASN A 171 9.92 9.94 -5.73
CA ASN A 171 9.87 10.41 -7.11
C ASN A 171 9.52 11.91 -7.11
N LEU A 172 10.52 12.75 -6.85
CA LEU A 172 10.36 14.21 -6.75
C LEU A 172 9.81 14.82 -8.06
N ARG A 173 10.01 14.16 -9.19
CA ARG A 173 9.46 14.60 -10.47
C ARG A 173 7.94 14.65 -10.42
N LYS A 174 7.28 13.73 -9.73
CA LYS A 174 5.83 13.71 -9.60
C LYS A 174 5.25 14.94 -8.89
N PHE A 175 6.02 15.62 -8.07
CA PHE A 175 5.55 16.86 -7.44
C PHE A 175 5.44 18.03 -8.41
N ASN A 176 6.02 17.89 -9.62
CA ASN A 176 5.90 18.87 -10.70
C ASN A 176 4.88 18.43 -11.76
N ASP A 177 4.29 17.25 -11.62
CA ASP A 177 3.25 16.79 -12.53
C ASP A 177 1.94 17.56 -12.25
N PRO A 178 1.09 17.74 -13.26
CA PRO A 178 -0.23 18.36 -13.08
C PRO A 178 -1.00 17.69 -11.93
N THR A 179 -1.50 18.51 -11.03
CA THR A 179 -2.12 18.05 -9.78
C THR A 179 -3.50 18.65 -9.60
N VAL A 180 -4.49 17.79 -9.37
CA VAL A 180 -5.86 18.19 -9.05
C VAL A 180 -5.95 18.56 -7.57
N HIS A 181 -6.56 19.69 -7.26
CA HIS A 181 -6.83 20.14 -5.89
C HIS A 181 -8.10 21.01 -5.82
N SER A 182 -8.43 21.48 -4.63
CA SER A 182 -9.63 22.28 -4.36
C SER A 182 -10.93 21.61 -4.82
N VAL A 183 -10.98 20.29 -4.72
CA VAL A 183 -12.19 19.50 -4.97
C VAL A 183 -13.11 19.62 -3.77
N ASP A 184 -14.41 19.86 -4.01
CA ASP A 184 -15.45 19.93 -2.97
C ASP A 184 -15.80 18.52 -2.44
N PHE A 185 -14.86 17.92 -1.73
CA PHE A 185 -15.08 16.60 -1.10
C PHE A 185 -15.89 16.78 0.20
N PRO A 186 -16.89 15.94 0.50
CA PRO A 186 -17.26 14.71 -0.21
C PRO A 186 -18.32 14.86 -1.29
N THR A 187 -18.76 16.08 -1.62
CA THR A 187 -19.78 16.30 -2.65
C THR A 187 -19.34 15.77 -4.01
N VAL A 188 -18.07 16.00 -4.35
CA VAL A 188 -17.41 15.45 -5.53
C VAL A 188 -16.36 14.44 -5.10
N CYS A 189 -16.41 13.24 -5.67
CA CYS A 189 -15.37 12.24 -5.56
C CYS A 189 -14.54 12.17 -6.85
N LEU A 190 -13.23 11.95 -6.72
CA LEU A 190 -12.37 11.63 -7.85
C LEU A 190 -12.23 10.10 -7.94
N SER A 191 -12.75 9.50 -8.99
CA SER A 191 -12.51 8.09 -9.28
C SER A 191 -11.18 7.89 -10.00
N GLN A 192 -10.69 8.92 -10.69
CA GLN A 192 -9.38 8.92 -11.34
C GLN A 192 -8.77 10.33 -11.33
N ALA A 193 -7.46 10.41 -11.08
CA ALA A 193 -6.62 11.56 -11.36
C ALA A 193 -5.24 11.02 -11.76
N TRP A 194 -5.01 10.87 -13.05
CA TRP A 194 -3.81 10.24 -13.57
C TRP A 194 -3.15 11.07 -14.67
N TYR A 195 -1.84 11.31 -14.55
CA TYR A 195 -1.07 12.03 -15.55
C TYR A 195 -0.29 11.09 -16.47
N ASP A 196 -0.64 11.11 -17.76
CA ASP A 196 0.11 10.44 -18.82
C ASP A 196 1.28 11.33 -19.25
N VAL A 197 2.47 10.97 -18.78
CA VAL A 197 3.71 11.72 -19.05
C VAL A 197 4.07 11.71 -20.54
N GLU A 198 3.80 10.61 -21.25
CA GLU A 198 4.14 10.46 -22.67
C GLU A 198 3.25 11.36 -23.53
N ARG A 199 1.95 11.39 -23.23
CA ARG A 199 0.98 12.20 -23.95
C ARG A 199 0.79 13.58 -23.36
N ARG A 200 1.43 13.86 -22.22
CA ARG A 200 1.29 15.11 -21.46
C ARG A 200 -0.17 15.48 -21.22
N ARG A 201 -0.94 14.53 -20.72
CA ARG A 201 -2.36 14.67 -20.45
C ARG A 201 -2.68 14.23 -19.03
N LEU A 202 -3.41 15.08 -18.32
CA LEU A 202 -4.03 14.69 -17.06
C LEU A 202 -5.45 14.19 -17.37
N VAL A 203 -5.74 12.98 -16.91
CA VAL A 203 -7.09 12.38 -16.96
C VAL A 203 -7.70 12.52 -15.58
N VAL A 204 -8.87 13.16 -15.51
CA VAL A 204 -9.62 13.31 -14.27
C VAL A 204 -11.00 12.73 -14.50
N SER A 205 -11.45 11.83 -13.63
CA SER A 205 -12.82 11.34 -13.63
C SER A 205 -13.46 11.67 -12.27
N THR A 206 -14.64 12.27 -12.34
CA THR A 206 -15.41 12.66 -11.15
C THR A 206 -16.66 11.80 -11.02
N ASP A 207 -17.23 11.82 -9.83
CA ASP A 207 -18.52 11.23 -9.50
C ASP A 207 -19.14 11.98 -8.32
N SER A 208 -20.43 11.76 -8.05
CA SER A 208 -21.09 12.29 -6.86
C SER A 208 -20.79 11.44 -5.63
N GLY A 209 -20.26 12.05 -4.58
CA GLY A 209 -20.05 11.40 -3.29
C GLY A 209 -21.26 11.49 -2.35
N ILE A 210 -22.29 12.28 -2.70
CA ILE A 210 -23.50 12.50 -1.90
C ILE A 210 -24.74 12.28 -2.76
N LEU A 211 -25.63 11.42 -2.31
CA LEU A 211 -26.93 11.22 -2.95
C LEU A 211 -27.70 12.54 -3.01
N GLY A 212 -28.21 12.89 -4.20
CA GLY A 212 -29.00 14.11 -4.42
C GLY A 212 -28.19 15.37 -4.70
N ALA A 213 -26.85 15.29 -4.78
CA ALA A 213 -26.00 16.42 -5.19
C ALA A 213 -25.78 16.52 -6.70
N PHE A 214 -26.30 15.58 -7.50
CA PHE A 214 -26.14 15.58 -8.95
C PHE A 214 -26.58 16.91 -9.58
N ASP A 215 -25.89 17.31 -10.65
CA ASP A 215 -26.13 18.50 -11.43
C ASP A 215 -25.93 19.85 -10.69
N GLN A 216 -25.52 19.83 -9.42
CA GLN A 216 -25.16 21.06 -8.72
C GLN A 216 -23.84 21.64 -9.29
N PRO A 217 -23.75 22.98 -9.46
CA PRO A 217 -22.51 23.61 -9.92
C PRO A 217 -21.37 23.34 -8.94
N THR A 218 -20.22 23.01 -9.49
CA THR A 218 -18.98 22.79 -8.74
C THR A 218 -17.76 23.20 -9.56
N SER A 219 -16.59 23.20 -8.95
CA SER A 219 -15.32 23.40 -9.63
C SER A 219 -14.19 22.66 -8.94
N PHE A 220 -13.10 22.46 -9.67
CA PHE A 220 -11.84 22.01 -9.11
C PHE A 220 -10.69 22.74 -9.82
N ARG A 221 -9.49 22.66 -9.23
CA ARG A 221 -8.31 23.30 -9.80
C ARG A 221 -7.25 22.31 -10.18
N VAL A 222 -6.43 22.70 -11.15
CA VAL A 222 -5.25 21.96 -11.59
C VAL A 222 -4.06 22.89 -11.57
N SER A 223 -3.07 22.54 -10.76
CA SER A 223 -1.76 23.20 -10.69
C SER A 223 -0.71 22.49 -11.56
N ASN A 224 0.46 23.11 -11.70
CA ASN A 224 1.57 22.59 -12.49
C ASN A 224 1.23 22.38 -13.97
N VAL A 225 0.48 23.30 -14.56
CA VAL A 225 0.09 23.28 -15.97
C VAL A 225 0.60 24.52 -16.69
N ASP A 226 0.91 24.42 -17.98
CA ASP A 226 1.13 25.59 -18.80
C ASP A 226 -0.22 26.20 -19.18
N VAL A 227 -0.64 27.20 -18.42
CA VAL A 227 -1.96 27.83 -18.56
C VAL A 227 -2.19 28.48 -19.93
N GLN A 228 -1.12 28.82 -20.67
CA GLN A 228 -1.21 29.42 -22.01
C GLN A 228 -1.46 28.40 -23.10
N ARG A 229 -1.10 27.12 -22.85
CA ARG A 229 -1.22 26.03 -23.81
C ARG A 229 -2.21 24.95 -23.34
N CYS A 230 -2.89 25.20 -22.24
CA CYS A 230 -3.86 24.26 -21.69
C CYS A 230 -5.09 24.16 -22.59
N HIS A 231 -5.56 22.95 -22.80
CA HIS A 231 -6.83 22.64 -23.43
C HIS A 231 -7.56 21.61 -22.56
N VAL A 232 -8.85 21.82 -22.38
CA VAL A 232 -9.72 20.95 -21.61
C VAL A 232 -10.74 20.32 -22.53
N ILE A 233 -10.80 19.00 -22.53
CA ILE A 233 -11.88 18.21 -23.15
C ILE A 233 -12.69 17.62 -22.00
N ALA A 234 -13.97 17.92 -21.95
CA ALA A 234 -14.92 17.38 -20.98
C ALA A 234 -15.89 16.44 -21.74
N ASP A 235 -16.02 15.22 -21.28
CA ASP A 235 -16.92 14.20 -21.83
C ASP A 235 -16.78 14.04 -23.37
N GLY A 236 -15.54 14.07 -23.83
CA GLY A 236 -15.18 13.93 -25.23
C GLY A 236 -15.35 15.18 -26.09
N GLN A 237 -15.76 16.32 -25.53
CA GLN A 237 -15.94 17.59 -26.24
C GLN A 237 -15.00 18.68 -25.73
N LEU A 238 -14.54 19.56 -26.62
CA LEU A 238 -13.73 20.71 -26.23
C LEU A 238 -14.54 21.62 -25.31
N SER A 239 -14.10 21.74 -24.05
CA SER A 239 -14.76 22.58 -23.05
C SER A 239 -14.25 24.02 -23.11
N ARG A 240 -15.15 24.96 -22.80
CA ARG A 240 -14.86 26.39 -22.54
C ARG A 240 -15.15 26.78 -21.10
N ASP A 241 -15.60 25.82 -20.28
CA ASP A 241 -16.03 26.04 -18.90
C ASP A 241 -14.82 25.94 -17.95
N TRP A 242 -13.78 26.66 -18.30
CA TRP A 242 -12.59 26.79 -17.48
C TRP A 242 -11.97 28.18 -17.59
N ARG A 243 -11.18 28.54 -16.60
CA ARG A 243 -10.47 29.84 -16.58
C ARG A 243 -9.11 29.70 -15.93
N VAL A 244 -8.23 30.65 -16.24
CA VAL A 244 -6.94 30.81 -15.58
C VAL A 244 -7.12 31.57 -14.27
N VAL A 245 -6.57 31.05 -13.18
CA VAL A 245 -6.55 31.68 -11.86
C VAL A 245 -5.11 31.68 -11.34
N GLY A 246 -4.41 32.77 -11.52
CA GLY A 246 -2.96 32.85 -11.27
C GLY A 246 -2.17 32.00 -12.26
N ASP A 247 -1.49 30.99 -11.77
CA ASP A 247 -0.72 29.98 -12.51
C ASP A 247 -1.44 28.62 -12.60
N GLU A 248 -2.71 28.59 -12.27
CA GLU A 248 -3.54 27.39 -12.23
C GLU A 248 -4.70 27.49 -13.23
N VAL A 249 -5.30 26.36 -13.51
CA VAL A 249 -6.54 26.24 -14.29
C VAL A 249 -7.68 25.83 -13.36
N GLU A 250 -8.75 26.62 -13.32
CA GLU A 250 -9.99 26.27 -12.64
C GLU A 250 -11.00 25.75 -13.67
N ILE A 251 -11.52 24.55 -13.42
CA ILE A 251 -12.52 23.90 -14.28
C ILE A 251 -13.86 23.98 -13.58
N ASN A 252 -14.85 24.60 -14.25
CA ASN A 252 -16.21 24.66 -13.77
C ASN A 252 -16.99 23.48 -14.39
N THR A 253 -17.78 22.81 -13.57
CA THR A 253 -18.56 21.66 -13.98
C THR A 253 -19.78 21.49 -13.09
N THR A 254 -20.45 20.36 -13.19
CA THR A 254 -21.50 19.93 -12.26
C THR A 254 -21.03 18.70 -11.49
N VAL A 255 -21.71 18.43 -10.38
CA VAL A 255 -21.50 17.19 -9.59
C VAL A 255 -22.07 16.02 -10.37
N GLY A 256 -21.27 15.02 -10.66
CA GLY A 256 -21.68 13.83 -11.40
C GLY A 256 -20.52 13.10 -12.08
N GLU A 257 -20.89 12.15 -12.92
CA GLU A 257 -19.93 11.38 -13.72
C GLU A 257 -19.46 12.21 -14.90
N HIS A 258 -18.23 12.70 -14.82
CA HIS A 258 -17.56 13.42 -15.89
C HIS A 258 -16.15 12.90 -16.08
N THR A 259 -15.66 12.99 -17.31
CA THR A 259 -14.27 12.71 -17.65
C THR A 259 -13.62 13.90 -18.33
N PHE A 260 -12.54 14.39 -17.76
CA PHE A 260 -11.76 15.51 -18.26
C PHE A 260 -10.41 15.03 -18.78
N LEU A 261 -10.05 15.44 -19.98
CA LEU A 261 -8.71 15.32 -20.53
C LEU A 261 -8.10 16.73 -20.59
N ILE A 262 -7.07 16.96 -19.78
CA ILE A 262 -6.42 18.26 -19.67
C ILE A 262 -5.03 18.13 -20.27
N THR A 263 -4.80 18.79 -21.40
CA THR A 263 -3.46 18.85 -22.01
C THR A 263 -2.64 19.93 -21.35
N THR A 264 -1.34 19.70 -21.18
CA THR A 264 -0.47 20.52 -20.32
C THR A 264 0.81 20.99 -21.01
N HIS A 265 0.79 21.09 -22.37
CA HIS A 265 1.97 21.44 -23.17
C HIS A 265 1.71 22.59 -24.15
#